data_594a99ddd6150e2577f5082f5ca688e0
#
_entry.id   594a99ddd6150e2577f5082f5ca688e0
#
_cell.length_a   1.000
_cell.length_b   1.000
_cell.length_c   1.000
_cell.angle_alpha   90.00
_cell.angle_beta   90.00
_cell.angle_gamma   90.00
#
_symmetry.space_group_name_H-M   'P 1'
#
loop_
_entity.id
_entity.type
_entity.pdbx_description
1 polymer ?
#
loop_
_entity_poly.entity_id
_entity_poly.type
_entity_poly.pdbx_seq_one_letter_code
_entity_poly.pdbx_strand_id
1 'polypeptide(L)' 'MRAEEIREMSKDDIVARVKELEEEQFRLKFRSGTEPLEDPLRLRVIRRDLARLKTVLREQQAQTNG' A
#
# COMPACT_ATOMS: atom_id res chain seq x y z
N MET A 1 -5.94 -2.57 6.36
CA MET A 1 -4.85 -3.20 7.14
C MET A 1 -4.55 -2.39 8.39
N ARG A 2 -4.33 -3.05 9.49
CA ARG A 2 -3.95 -2.37 10.71
C ARG A 2 -2.42 -2.33 10.81
N ALA A 3 -1.90 -1.28 11.43
CA ALA A 3 -0.45 -1.13 11.59
C ALA A 3 0.17 -2.32 12.32
N GLU A 4 -0.53 -2.87 13.30
CA GLU A 4 -0.06 -4.03 14.05
C GLU A 4 0.15 -5.25 13.15
N GLU A 5 -0.77 -5.49 12.24
CA GLU A 5 -0.66 -6.59 11.28
C GLU A 5 0.55 -6.42 10.38
N ILE A 6 0.78 -5.20 9.94
CA ILE A 6 1.91 -4.89 9.07
C ILE A 6 3.23 -5.09 9.80
N ARG A 7 3.29 -4.71 11.07
CA ARG A 7 4.51 -4.87 11.87
C ARG A 7 4.89 -6.32 12.08
N GLU A 8 3.92 -7.23 12.00
CA GLU A 8 4.18 -8.66 12.10
C GLU A 8 4.70 -9.27 10.79
N MET A 9 4.55 -8.55 9.68
CA MET A 9 5.00 -9.02 8.39
C MET A 9 6.50 -8.86 8.23
N SER A 10 7.12 -9.76 7.45
CA SER A 10 8.53 -9.60 7.10
C SER A 10 8.69 -8.44 6.13
N LYS A 11 9.91 -7.91 6.05
CA LYS A 11 10.22 -6.82 5.15
C LYS A 11 9.88 -7.19 3.69
N ASP A 12 10.22 -8.40 3.30
CA ASP A 12 9.95 -8.87 1.94
C ASP A 12 8.46 -8.93 1.65
N ASP A 13 7.67 -9.37 2.63
CA ASP A 13 6.21 -9.41 2.50
C ASP A 13 5.63 -8.02 2.36
N ILE A 14 6.15 -7.06 3.14
CA ILE A 14 5.69 -5.67 3.05
C ILE A 14 5.98 -5.11 1.67
N VAL A 15 7.18 -5.32 1.15
CA VAL A 15 7.56 -4.84 -0.18
C VAL A 15 6.68 -5.45 -1.26
N ALA A 16 6.42 -6.75 -1.16
CA ALA A 16 5.56 -7.43 -2.12
C ALA A 16 4.14 -6.87 -2.08
N ARG A 17 3.63 -6.62 -0.88
CA ARG A 17 2.28 -6.06 -0.73
C ARG A 17 2.19 -4.65 -1.29
N VAL A 18 3.22 -3.84 -1.07
CA VAL A 18 3.28 -2.49 -1.64
C VAL A 18 3.18 -2.54 -3.16
N LYS A 19 3.94 -3.43 -3.78
CA LYS A 19 3.91 -3.56 -5.24
C LYS A 19 2.54 -3.97 -5.74
N GLU A 20 1.90 -4.93 -5.09
CA GLU A 20 0.55 -5.36 -5.46
C GLU A 20 -0.45 -4.22 -5.40
N LEU A 21 -0.40 -3.44 -4.33
CA LEU A 21 -1.34 -2.33 -4.16
C LEU A 21 -1.05 -1.20 -5.13
N GLU A 22 0.22 -0.93 -5.43
CA GLU A 22 0.58 0.08 -6.41
C GLU A 22 0.08 -0.30 -7.80
N GLU A 23 0.19 -1.57 -8.18
CA GLU A 23 -0.34 -2.06 -9.45
C GLU A 23 -1.86 -1.93 -9.50
N GLU A 24 -2.53 -2.29 -8.43
CA GLU A 24 -3.99 -2.17 -8.37
C GLU A 24 -4.41 -0.71 -8.49
N GLN A 25 -3.71 0.19 -7.78
CA GLN A 25 -3.97 1.62 -7.84
C GLN A 25 -3.79 2.15 -9.28
N PHE A 26 -2.72 1.72 -9.93
CA PHE A 26 -2.45 2.11 -11.30
C PHE A 26 -3.57 1.66 -12.24
N ARG A 27 -3.99 0.41 -12.12
CA ARG A 27 -5.07 -0.12 -12.96
C ARG A 27 -6.38 0.65 -12.76
N LEU A 28 -6.71 0.95 -11.51
CA LEU A 28 -7.94 1.69 -11.21
C LEU A 28 -7.89 3.10 -11.76
N LYS A 29 -6.75 3.77 -11.64
CA LYS A 29 -6.58 5.11 -12.18
C LYS A 29 -6.60 5.12 -13.71
N PHE A 30 -6.02 4.10 -14.31
CA PHE A 30 -5.99 3.99 -15.77
C PHE A 30 -7.39 3.79 -16.33
N ARG A 31 -8.19 2.96 -15.66
CA ARG A 31 -9.58 2.75 -16.06
C ARG A 31 -10.40 4.03 -15.99
N SER A 32 -10.12 4.85 -15.01
CA SER A 32 -10.87 6.08 -14.81
C SER A 32 -10.71 7.08 -15.95
N GLY A 33 -9.71 6.89 -16.81
CA GLY A 33 -9.53 7.71 -17.99
C GLY A 33 -10.53 7.39 -19.12
N THR A 34 -11.11 6.20 -19.09
CA THR A 34 -12.07 5.75 -20.09
C THR A 34 -13.48 5.58 -19.56
N GLU A 35 -13.61 5.39 -18.25
CA GLU A 35 -14.90 5.21 -17.59
C GLU A 35 -14.93 5.99 -16.29
N PRO A 36 -16.12 6.38 -15.79
CA PRO A 36 -16.21 7.03 -14.49
C PRO A 36 -15.66 6.10 -13.41
N LEU A 37 -15.03 6.67 -12.39
CA LEU A 37 -14.50 5.91 -11.26
C LEU A 37 -15.61 5.08 -10.63
N GLU A 38 -15.52 3.76 -10.79
CA GLU A 38 -16.53 2.87 -10.25
C GLU A 38 -16.40 2.67 -8.75
N ASP A 39 -15.18 2.83 -8.21
CA ASP A 39 -14.96 2.55 -6.79
C ASP A 39 -13.97 3.52 -6.15
N PRO A 40 -14.41 4.75 -5.84
CA PRO A 40 -13.56 5.71 -5.15
C PRO A 40 -13.19 5.27 -3.74
N LEU A 41 -14.04 4.45 -3.11
CA LEU A 41 -13.74 3.92 -1.78
C LEU A 41 -12.56 2.96 -1.82
N ARG A 42 -12.46 2.16 -2.87
CA ARG A 42 -11.35 1.24 -3.04
C ARG A 42 -10.03 1.99 -3.17
N LEU A 43 -10.01 3.08 -3.92
CA LEU A 43 -8.82 3.91 -4.05
C LEU A 43 -8.39 4.52 -2.72
N ARG A 44 -9.35 4.93 -1.91
CA ARG A 44 -9.04 5.45 -0.57
C ARG A 44 -8.41 4.41 0.32
N VAL A 45 -8.96 3.19 0.29
CA VAL A 45 -8.44 2.07 1.07
C VAL A 45 -7.01 1.75 0.64
N ILE A 46 -6.78 1.69 -0.67
CA ILE A 46 -5.45 1.40 -1.20
C ILE A 46 -4.45 2.47 -0.77
N ARG A 47 -4.80 3.74 -0.88
CA ARG A 47 -3.94 4.84 -0.45
C ARG A 47 -3.57 4.73 1.02
N ARG A 48 -4.56 4.44 1.85
CA ARG A 48 -4.37 4.31 3.30
C ARG A 48 -3.44 3.15 3.61
N ASP A 49 -3.69 2.00 2.99
CA ASP A 49 -2.87 0.82 3.20
C ASP A 49 -1.44 1.04 2.73
N LEU A 50 -1.27 1.67 1.56
CA LEU A 50 0.07 2.00 1.05
C LEU A 50 0.82 2.92 2.01
N ALA A 51 0.14 3.93 2.54
CA ALA A 51 0.76 4.86 3.47
C ALA A 51 1.24 4.13 4.74
N ARG A 52 0.41 3.25 5.26
CA ARG A 52 0.76 2.46 6.45
C ARG A 52 1.90 1.50 6.18
N LEU A 53 1.86 0.80 5.06
CA LEU A 53 2.92 -0.14 4.69
C LEU A 53 4.26 0.59 4.55
N LYS A 54 4.26 1.73 3.87
CA LYS A 54 5.47 2.52 3.68
C LYS A 54 6.00 3.08 5.00
N THR A 55 5.10 3.48 5.88
CA THR A 55 5.48 3.99 7.21
C THR A 55 6.18 2.91 8.03
N VAL A 56 5.60 1.71 8.09
CA VAL A 56 6.19 0.60 8.83
C VAL A 56 7.52 0.19 8.21
N LEU A 57 7.60 0.15 6.88
CA LEU A 57 8.84 -0.17 6.19
C LEU A 57 9.94 0.82 6.55
N ARG A 58 9.60 2.10 6.60
CA ARG A 58 10.54 3.16 7.00
C ARG A 58 11.00 2.98 8.45
N GLU A 59 10.07 2.63 9.34
CA GLU A 59 10.40 2.35 10.73
C GLU A 59 11.40 1.21 10.85
N GLN A 60 11.16 0.14 10.12
CA GLN A 60 12.04 -1.02 10.13
C GLN A 60 13.43 -0.69 9.60
N GLN A 61 13.50 0.10 8.54
CA GLN A 61 14.78 0.55 7.99
C GLN A 61 15.54 1.42 8.97
N ALA A 62 14.84 2.31 9.63
CA ALA A 62 15.46 3.19 10.63
C ALA A 62 16.03 2.38 11.80
N GLN A 63 15.31 1.36 12.25
CA GLN A 63 15.77 0.48 13.32
C GLN A 63 17.00 -0.33 12.89
N THR A 64 17.04 -0.74 11.63
CA THR A 64 18.16 -1.52 11.11
C THR A 64 19.43 -0.66 10.98
N ASN A 65 19.26 0.60 10.67
CA ASN A 65 20.38 1.53 10.47
C ASN A 65 20.85 2.18 11.77
N GLY A 66 20.06 2.04 12.82
CA GLY A 66 20.40 2.62 14.12
C GLY A 66 21.19 1.68 15.01
#